data_9bee6c0bb2a7e68f8c7cc024f3b948b8
#
_entry.id   9bee6c0bb2a7e68f8c7cc024f3b948b8
#
_cell.length_a   1.000
_cell.length_b   1.000
_cell.length_c   1.000
_cell.angle_alpha   90.00
_cell.angle_beta   90.00
_cell.angle_gamma   90.00
#
_symmetry.space_group_name_H-M   'P 1'
#
loop_
_entity.id
_entity.type
_entity.pdbx_description
1 polymer ?
#
loop_
_entity_poly.entity_id
_entity_poly.type
_entity_poly.pdbx_seq_one_letter_code
_entity_poly.pdbx_strand_id
1 'polypeptide(L)'
;MNYKKRIISIMLISILIICAISAVSAYTGTGFSHNVPSYKYTSQSESSILNKYNDTSCHIEESGICTKVVDGDTIYVEGVGKVRFVGVNTPEKGVEGSQTSKYFTQKFCLNKRVGLDIDDRKNEDRYGRKLAVVIVNGKNLNEMLLKEGLAEVMYIPPSEFVPYDWTNETTPHQTTQKTTAKSSSSSAASSGAYIGSANSNKFHYPSCKWGKKITERNKVIFSSRDEAIKMGYQPCKVC
;
A
#
# COMPACT_ATOMS: atom_id res chain seq x y z
N MET A 1 -49.66 8.20 36.11
CA MET A 1 -49.04 8.49 34.82
C MET A 1 -49.47 7.41 33.82
N ASN A 2 -50.17 7.81 32.77
CA ASN A 2 -50.95 6.90 31.91
C ASN A 2 -50.06 5.94 31.14
N TYR A 3 -50.35 4.64 31.11
CA TYR A 3 -49.63 3.56 30.45
C TYR A 3 -49.29 3.89 28.98
N LYS A 4 -50.21 4.52 28.26
CA LYS A 4 -49.97 5.01 26.89
C LYS A 4 -48.83 6.03 26.79
N LYS A 5 -48.64 6.92 27.75
CA LYS A 5 -47.53 7.89 27.76
C LYS A 5 -46.18 7.24 28.03
N ARG A 6 -46.14 6.15 28.81
CA ARG A 6 -44.91 5.37 29.04
C ARG A 6 -44.48 4.59 27.80
N ILE A 7 -45.41 4.00 27.07
CA ILE A 7 -45.11 3.27 25.82
C ILE A 7 -44.58 4.25 24.73
N ILE A 8 -45.21 5.41 24.58
CA ILE A 8 -44.77 6.43 23.61
C ILE A 8 -43.37 6.95 23.99
N SER A 9 -43.08 7.17 25.27
CA SER A 9 -41.76 7.61 25.74
C SER A 9 -40.67 6.54 25.49
N ILE A 10 -40.98 5.26 25.69
CA ILE A 10 -40.04 4.16 25.43
C ILE A 10 -39.79 3.99 23.90
N MET A 11 -40.85 4.12 23.07
CA MET A 11 -40.67 4.10 21.61
C MET A 11 -39.85 5.28 21.09
N LEU A 12 -40.06 6.49 21.63
CA LEU A 12 -39.25 7.66 21.23
C LEU A 12 -37.79 7.54 21.67
N ILE A 13 -37.52 6.95 22.83
CA ILE A 13 -36.15 6.70 23.29
C ILE A 13 -35.48 5.62 22.43
N SER A 14 -36.18 4.57 22.03
CA SER A 14 -35.62 3.53 21.13
C SER A 14 -35.34 4.05 19.73
N ILE A 15 -36.17 4.95 19.20
CA ILE A 15 -35.93 5.60 17.90
C ILE A 15 -34.73 6.56 17.96
N LEU A 16 -34.57 7.30 19.08
CA LEU A 16 -33.39 8.16 19.29
C LEU A 16 -32.08 7.38 19.43
N ILE A 17 -32.12 6.20 20.03
CA ILE A 17 -30.94 5.31 20.14
C ILE A 17 -30.59 4.70 18.78
N ILE A 18 -31.58 4.37 17.95
CA ILE A 18 -31.34 3.84 16.60
C ILE A 18 -30.79 4.93 15.65
N CYS A 19 -31.21 6.19 15.78
CA CYS A 19 -30.65 7.31 15.02
C CYS A 19 -29.24 7.71 15.44
N ALA A 20 -28.80 7.40 16.67
CA ALA A 20 -27.45 7.72 17.12
C ALA A 20 -26.36 6.75 16.62
N ILE A 21 -26.75 5.61 16.03
CA ILE A 21 -25.80 4.59 15.52
C ILE A 21 -25.45 4.81 14.04
N SER A 22 -26.10 5.72 13.33
CA SER A 22 -25.90 5.92 11.89
C SER A 22 -25.01 7.11 11.52
N ALA A 23 -24.30 7.72 12.45
CA ALA A 23 -23.25 8.69 12.16
C ALA A 23 -21.86 8.02 12.18
N VAL A 24 -21.68 6.93 11.44
CA VAL A 24 -20.34 6.54 11.00
C VAL A 24 -20.02 7.48 9.86
N SER A 25 -19.23 8.49 10.16
CA SER A 25 -18.59 9.35 9.17
C SER A 25 -18.00 8.47 8.06
N ALA A 26 -18.52 8.63 6.85
CA ALA A 26 -17.82 8.19 5.66
C ALA A 26 -16.52 8.99 5.59
N TYR A 27 -15.45 8.44 6.15
CA TYR A 27 -14.09 8.93 5.92
C TYR A 27 -13.75 8.59 4.47
N THR A 28 -13.95 9.54 3.56
CA THR A 28 -13.48 9.48 2.18
C THR A 28 -11.99 9.79 2.14
N GLY A 29 -11.20 8.94 2.74
CA GLY A 29 -9.74 8.97 2.71
C GLY A 29 -9.25 7.66 2.12
N THR A 30 -8.54 7.76 1.00
CA THR A 30 -7.55 6.80 0.49
C THR A 30 -7.70 5.37 1.01
N GLY A 31 -8.35 4.49 0.30
CA GLY A 31 -8.47 3.04 0.36
C GLY A 31 -7.94 2.21 1.55
N PHE A 32 -7.34 2.83 2.55
CA PHE A 32 -6.77 2.19 3.73
C PHE A 32 -7.78 2.19 4.88
N SER A 33 -8.34 1.02 5.16
CA SER A 33 -9.23 0.84 6.31
C SER A 33 -8.41 0.39 7.51
N HIS A 34 -8.08 1.32 8.40
CA HIS A 34 -7.42 1.01 9.68
C HIS A 34 -8.24 0.07 10.59
N ASN A 35 -9.52 -0.10 10.29
CA ASN A 35 -10.51 -0.83 11.11
C ASN A 35 -10.89 -2.21 10.55
N VAL A 36 -10.00 -2.91 9.84
CA VAL A 36 -10.29 -4.30 9.47
C VAL A 36 -10.03 -5.19 10.69
N PRO A 37 -11.08 -5.74 11.31
CA PRO A 37 -10.90 -6.53 12.53
C PRO A 37 -10.23 -7.86 12.21
N SER A 38 -9.27 -8.27 13.03
CA SER A 38 -8.49 -9.50 12.82
C SER A 38 -9.36 -10.77 12.75
N TYR A 39 -10.50 -10.80 13.44
CA TYR A 39 -11.43 -11.93 13.40
C TYR A 39 -11.99 -12.19 11.99
N LYS A 40 -12.04 -11.18 11.11
CA LYS A 40 -12.44 -11.35 9.70
C LYS A 40 -11.65 -12.47 9.03
N TYR A 41 -10.35 -12.59 9.33
CA TYR A 41 -9.47 -13.55 8.70
C TYR A 41 -9.25 -14.84 9.53
N THR A 42 -9.61 -14.83 10.82
CA THR A 42 -9.55 -16.05 11.65
C THR A 42 -10.66 -17.04 11.31
N SER A 43 -11.84 -16.53 10.94
CA SER A 43 -13.01 -17.35 10.61
C SER A 43 -13.06 -17.83 9.16
N GLN A 44 -12.29 -17.21 8.24
CA GLN A 44 -12.27 -17.57 6.83
C GLN A 44 -11.17 -18.59 6.55
N SER A 45 -11.47 -19.61 5.73
CA SER A 45 -10.44 -20.51 5.22
C SER A 45 -9.51 -19.80 4.25
N GLU A 46 -8.27 -20.28 4.10
CA GLU A 46 -7.32 -19.73 3.12
C GLU A 46 -7.88 -19.80 1.71
N SER A 47 -8.45 -20.96 1.34
CA SER A 47 -9.05 -21.14 0.02
C SER A 47 -10.18 -20.17 -0.26
N SER A 48 -11.02 -19.87 0.74
CA SER A 48 -12.08 -18.87 0.62
C SER A 48 -11.56 -17.46 0.32
N ILE A 49 -10.39 -17.10 0.88
CA ILE A 49 -9.75 -15.82 0.59
C ILE A 49 -9.07 -15.86 -0.78
N LEU A 50 -8.27 -16.90 -1.07
CA LEU A 50 -7.52 -17.02 -2.32
C LEU A 50 -8.42 -17.04 -3.56
N ASN A 51 -9.60 -17.65 -3.47
CA ASN A 51 -10.58 -17.72 -4.57
C ASN A 51 -11.14 -16.36 -5.00
N LYS A 52 -10.90 -15.29 -4.24
CA LYS A 52 -11.28 -13.92 -4.62
C LYS A 52 -10.31 -13.29 -5.61
N TYR A 53 -9.12 -13.87 -5.80
CA TYR A 53 -8.02 -13.31 -6.57
C TYR A 53 -7.69 -14.18 -7.78
N ASN A 54 -7.30 -13.53 -8.87
CA ASN A 54 -6.78 -14.21 -10.04
C ASN A 54 -5.34 -14.70 -9.78
N ASP A 55 -4.89 -15.66 -10.59
CA ASP A 55 -3.48 -16.02 -10.60
C ASP A 55 -2.65 -14.84 -11.09
N THR A 56 -1.49 -14.65 -10.45
CA THR A 56 -0.56 -13.61 -10.85
C THR A 56 0.22 -14.02 -12.10
N SER A 57 0.60 -13.02 -12.92
CA SER A 57 1.55 -13.18 -14.00
C SER A 57 3.00 -12.97 -13.57
N CYS A 58 3.24 -12.69 -12.29
CA CYS A 58 4.57 -12.50 -11.73
C CYS A 58 5.44 -13.75 -11.91
N HIS A 59 6.71 -13.54 -12.23
CA HIS A 59 7.68 -14.60 -12.44
C HIS A 59 8.36 -14.96 -11.11
N ILE A 60 8.35 -16.25 -10.73
CA ILE A 60 9.03 -16.69 -9.52
C ILE A 60 10.52 -16.91 -9.84
N GLU A 61 11.38 -16.04 -9.30
CA GLU A 61 12.84 -16.14 -9.45
C GLU A 61 13.48 -16.88 -8.27
N GLU A 62 13.00 -16.61 -7.05
CA GLU A 62 13.45 -17.28 -5.83
C GLU A 62 12.26 -17.88 -5.09
N SER A 63 12.49 -18.89 -4.28
CA SER A 63 11.46 -19.47 -3.40
C SER A 63 12.07 -20.11 -2.16
N GLY A 64 11.32 -20.13 -1.06
CA GLY A 64 11.77 -20.77 0.18
C GLY A 64 10.64 -20.84 1.20
N ILE A 65 10.92 -21.43 2.35
CA ILE A 65 9.98 -21.47 3.47
C ILE A 65 10.02 -20.11 4.20
N CYS A 66 8.88 -19.49 4.41
CA CYS A 66 8.79 -18.33 5.28
C CYS A 66 8.92 -18.76 6.73
N THR A 67 10.07 -18.45 7.36
CA THR A 67 10.37 -18.84 8.74
C THR A 67 9.89 -17.85 9.78
N LYS A 68 9.66 -16.59 9.37
CA LYS A 68 9.23 -15.52 10.28
C LYS A 68 8.48 -14.43 9.53
N VAL A 69 7.42 -13.93 10.15
CA VAL A 69 6.72 -12.70 9.72
C VAL A 69 7.04 -11.60 10.74
N VAL A 70 7.68 -10.53 10.29
CA VAL A 70 8.07 -9.39 11.13
C VAL A 70 6.86 -8.48 11.37
N ASP A 71 6.24 -8.06 10.27
CA ASP A 71 5.05 -7.23 10.18
C ASP A 71 4.22 -7.62 8.94
N GLY A 72 3.27 -6.78 8.51
CA GLY A 72 2.38 -7.13 7.40
C GLY A 72 3.08 -7.21 6.04
N ASP A 73 4.22 -6.54 5.85
CA ASP A 73 4.92 -6.42 4.58
C ASP A 73 6.40 -6.83 4.64
N THR A 74 6.81 -7.50 5.71
CA THR A 74 8.21 -7.93 5.89
C THR A 74 8.27 -9.34 6.46
N ILE A 75 8.96 -10.25 5.75
CA ILE A 75 9.13 -11.65 6.14
C ILE A 75 10.61 -12.08 6.10
N TYR A 76 10.91 -13.26 6.67
CA TYR A 76 12.15 -13.98 6.44
C TYR A 76 11.86 -15.26 5.67
N VAL A 77 12.62 -15.48 4.61
CA VAL A 77 12.52 -16.65 3.73
C VAL A 77 13.83 -17.42 3.79
N GLU A 78 13.75 -18.72 4.00
CA GLU A 78 14.89 -19.62 4.07
C GLU A 78 15.68 -19.61 2.76
N GLY A 79 17.00 -19.46 2.86
CA GLY A 79 17.90 -19.36 1.70
C GLY A 79 17.96 -17.97 1.05
N VAL A 80 17.00 -17.08 1.34
CA VAL A 80 16.90 -15.73 0.74
C VAL A 80 17.23 -14.63 1.76
N GLY A 81 16.74 -14.76 2.98
CA GLY A 81 16.90 -13.76 4.03
C GLY A 81 15.67 -12.89 4.24
N LYS A 82 15.86 -11.63 4.57
CA LYS A 82 14.80 -10.67 4.87
C LYS A 82 14.23 -10.06 3.58
N VAL A 83 12.94 -10.20 3.39
CA VAL A 83 12.19 -9.73 2.22
C VAL A 83 11.22 -8.63 2.62
N ARG A 84 11.23 -7.49 1.92
CA ARG A 84 10.28 -6.39 2.03
C ARG A 84 9.38 -6.42 0.80
N PHE A 85 8.10 -6.44 1.02
CA PHE A 85 7.11 -6.44 -0.06
C PHE A 85 7.16 -5.10 -0.81
N VAL A 86 7.42 -5.17 -2.11
CA VAL A 86 7.46 -3.98 -2.96
C VAL A 86 6.07 -3.41 -3.19
N GLY A 87 5.97 -2.10 -3.33
CA GLY A 87 4.73 -1.42 -3.72
C GLY A 87 3.68 -1.27 -2.62
N VAL A 88 3.88 -1.82 -1.44
CA VAL A 88 2.92 -1.79 -0.33
C VAL A 88 3.54 -1.31 0.97
N ASN A 89 2.73 -0.71 1.82
CA ASN A 89 3.11 -0.27 3.16
C ASN A 89 2.01 -0.61 4.15
N THR A 90 2.30 -1.53 5.06
CA THR A 90 1.37 -1.89 6.13
C THR A 90 1.58 -1.01 7.37
N PRO A 91 0.59 -0.91 8.29
CA PRO A 91 0.76 -0.15 9.52
C PRO A 91 1.94 -0.68 10.34
N GLU A 92 2.76 0.23 10.84
CA GLU A 92 3.88 -0.08 11.73
C GLU A 92 3.42 -0.67 13.05
N LYS A 93 4.30 -1.43 13.71
CA LYS A 93 4.01 -2.05 15.01
C LYS A 93 3.52 -1.00 16.03
N GLY A 94 2.39 -1.28 16.64
CA GLY A 94 1.74 -0.39 17.61
C GLY A 94 0.75 0.61 16.99
N VAL A 95 0.67 0.68 15.68
CA VAL A 95 -0.36 1.43 14.95
C VAL A 95 -1.57 0.53 14.75
N GLU A 96 -2.77 1.11 14.76
CA GLU A 96 -4.02 0.40 14.48
C GLU A 96 -3.94 -0.32 13.13
N GLY A 97 -4.47 -1.54 13.04
CA GLY A 97 -4.40 -2.38 11.85
C GLY A 97 -3.12 -3.21 11.71
N SER A 98 -2.03 -2.88 12.44
CA SER A 98 -0.74 -3.58 12.31
C SER A 98 -0.81 -5.07 12.64
N GLN A 99 -1.60 -5.43 13.65
CA GLN A 99 -1.79 -6.84 14.03
C GLN A 99 -2.61 -7.59 12.98
N THR A 100 -3.59 -6.94 12.38
CA THR A 100 -4.46 -7.55 11.37
C THR A 100 -3.68 -7.82 10.07
N SER A 101 -2.91 -6.85 9.58
CA SER A 101 -2.05 -7.03 8.40
C SER A 101 -0.97 -8.09 8.64
N LYS A 102 -0.32 -8.06 9.81
CA LYS A 102 0.64 -9.10 10.20
C LYS A 102 0.00 -10.49 10.26
N TYR A 103 -1.16 -10.63 10.87
CA TYR A 103 -1.89 -11.90 10.95
C TYR A 103 -2.26 -12.42 9.54
N PHE A 104 -2.72 -11.52 8.65
CA PHE A 104 -3.01 -11.87 7.27
C PHE A 104 -1.78 -12.46 6.56
N THR A 105 -0.65 -11.77 6.64
CA THR A 105 0.61 -12.26 6.08
C THR A 105 1.06 -13.57 6.73
N GLN A 106 0.93 -13.74 8.06
CA GLN A 106 1.21 -15.01 8.74
C GLN A 106 0.35 -16.15 8.21
N LYS A 107 -0.93 -15.91 7.99
CA LYS A 107 -1.87 -16.92 7.48
C LYS A 107 -1.42 -17.52 6.15
N PHE A 108 -0.87 -16.73 5.26
CA PHE A 108 -0.47 -17.17 3.93
C PHE A 108 1.00 -17.57 3.81
N CYS A 109 1.88 -17.01 4.66
CA CYS A 109 3.32 -17.21 4.53
C CYS A 109 3.93 -18.13 5.60
N LEU A 110 3.57 -17.97 6.88
CA LEU A 110 4.32 -18.56 7.98
C LEU A 110 4.35 -20.10 7.88
N ASN A 111 5.57 -20.67 7.92
CA ASN A 111 5.86 -22.08 7.77
C ASN A 111 5.41 -22.68 6.41
N LYS A 112 5.25 -21.84 5.40
CA LYS A 112 4.85 -22.24 4.05
C LYS A 112 5.90 -21.81 3.03
N ARG A 113 5.94 -22.53 1.90
CA ARG A 113 6.73 -22.11 0.75
C ARG A 113 6.07 -20.94 0.08
N VAL A 114 6.87 -19.89 -0.16
CA VAL A 114 6.48 -18.70 -0.91
C VAL A 114 7.39 -18.57 -2.14
N GLY A 115 6.83 -18.04 -3.22
CA GLY A 115 7.60 -17.58 -4.38
C GLY A 115 7.90 -16.09 -4.24
N LEU A 116 8.98 -15.66 -4.84
CA LEU A 116 9.44 -14.28 -4.86
C LEU A 116 9.73 -13.87 -6.30
N ASP A 117 9.11 -12.79 -6.73
CA ASP A 117 9.43 -12.06 -7.94
C ASP A 117 10.21 -10.82 -7.49
N ILE A 118 11.54 -10.86 -7.69
CA ILE A 118 12.47 -9.84 -7.18
C ILE A 118 12.40 -8.62 -8.10
N ASP A 119 12.40 -7.42 -7.53
CA ASP A 119 12.40 -6.19 -8.31
C ASP A 119 13.72 -6.01 -9.09
N ASP A 120 13.70 -6.28 -10.39
CA ASP A 120 14.83 -6.20 -11.31
C ASP A 120 15.48 -4.81 -11.36
N ARG A 121 14.69 -3.77 -11.14
CA ARG A 121 15.19 -2.40 -11.17
C ARG A 121 15.81 -1.97 -9.86
N LYS A 122 15.42 -2.63 -8.76
CA LYS A 122 15.94 -2.38 -7.43
C LYS A 122 15.70 -3.61 -6.54
N ASN A 123 16.63 -4.53 -6.58
CA ASN A 123 16.52 -5.82 -5.88
C ASN A 123 16.66 -5.74 -4.35
N GLU A 124 17.29 -4.66 -3.82
CA GLU A 124 17.48 -4.47 -2.38
C GLU A 124 17.25 -3.02 -1.95
N ASP A 125 16.86 -2.84 -0.70
CA ASP A 125 16.80 -1.54 -0.08
C ASP A 125 18.10 -1.22 0.71
N ARG A 126 18.16 -0.02 1.26
CA ARG A 126 19.32 0.44 2.05
C ARG A 126 19.58 -0.35 3.33
N TYR A 127 18.66 -1.22 3.73
CA TYR A 127 18.79 -2.07 4.92
C TYR A 127 19.16 -3.51 4.56
N GLY A 128 19.47 -3.79 3.30
CA GLY A 128 19.80 -5.13 2.79
C GLY A 128 18.61 -6.07 2.77
N ARG A 129 17.37 -5.54 2.67
CA ARG A 129 16.18 -6.35 2.49
C ARG A 129 15.94 -6.54 1.00
N LYS A 130 15.70 -7.76 0.56
CA LYS A 130 15.24 -8.00 -0.82
C LYS A 130 13.88 -7.36 -1.05
N LEU A 131 13.72 -6.68 -2.17
CA LEU A 131 12.46 -6.08 -2.60
C LEU A 131 11.77 -7.02 -3.57
N ALA A 132 10.56 -7.48 -3.24
CA ALA A 132 9.88 -8.48 -4.04
C ALA A 132 8.35 -8.38 -3.98
N VAL A 133 7.71 -8.90 -5.02
CA VAL A 133 6.34 -9.40 -4.93
C VAL A 133 6.38 -10.80 -4.33
N VAL A 134 5.58 -11.03 -3.30
CA VAL A 134 5.47 -12.35 -2.65
C VAL A 134 4.29 -13.12 -3.22
N ILE A 135 4.56 -14.33 -3.68
CA ILE A 135 3.58 -15.18 -4.36
C ILE A 135 3.20 -16.35 -3.45
N VAL A 136 1.91 -16.48 -3.18
CA VAL A 136 1.33 -17.53 -2.33
C VAL A 136 0.23 -18.28 -3.11
N ASN A 137 0.42 -19.58 -3.33
CA ASN A 137 -0.54 -20.39 -4.10
C ASN A 137 -0.92 -19.75 -5.46
N GLY A 138 0.06 -19.20 -6.19
CA GLY A 138 -0.15 -18.54 -7.48
C GLY A 138 -0.77 -17.14 -7.40
N LYS A 139 -0.96 -16.55 -6.21
CA LYS A 139 -1.57 -15.23 -6.00
C LYS A 139 -0.52 -14.23 -5.54
N ASN A 140 -0.65 -12.96 -5.97
CA ASN A 140 0.16 -11.85 -5.53
C ASN A 140 -0.31 -11.38 -4.14
N LEU A 141 0.46 -11.68 -3.08
CA LEU A 141 0.12 -11.31 -1.71
C LEU A 141 0.17 -9.79 -1.47
N ASN A 142 1.05 -9.08 -2.20
CA ASN A 142 1.13 -7.62 -2.13
C ASN A 142 -0.20 -6.99 -2.60
N GLU A 143 -0.72 -7.47 -3.73
CA GLU A 143 -2.04 -7.09 -4.26
C GLU A 143 -3.16 -7.43 -3.27
N MET A 144 -3.11 -8.63 -2.67
CA MET A 144 -4.12 -9.04 -1.70
C MET A 144 -4.17 -8.12 -0.50
N LEU A 145 -3.01 -7.69 0.03
CA LEU A 145 -2.94 -6.72 1.14
C LEU A 145 -3.59 -5.39 0.79
N LEU A 146 -3.37 -4.86 -0.41
CA LEU A 146 -4.00 -3.62 -0.88
C LEU A 146 -5.51 -3.79 -1.02
N LYS A 147 -5.97 -4.83 -1.69
CA LYS A 147 -7.40 -5.07 -1.94
C LYS A 147 -8.20 -5.37 -0.68
N GLU A 148 -7.58 -5.97 0.33
CA GLU A 148 -8.21 -6.19 1.64
C GLU A 148 -8.16 -4.93 2.55
N GLY A 149 -7.52 -3.84 2.09
CA GLY A 149 -7.38 -2.60 2.88
C GLY A 149 -6.41 -2.74 4.05
N LEU A 150 -5.45 -3.66 3.95
CA LEU A 150 -4.44 -3.96 4.98
C LEU A 150 -3.10 -3.26 4.74
N ALA A 151 -2.96 -2.63 3.59
CA ALA A 151 -1.80 -1.84 3.19
C ALA A 151 -2.21 -0.64 2.36
N GLU A 152 -1.37 0.39 2.35
CA GLU A 152 -1.41 1.52 1.43
C GLU A 152 -0.46 1.27 0.26
N VAL A 153 -0.75 1.90 -0.89
CA VAL A 153 0.19 1.91 -2.01
C VAL A 153 1.43 2.70 -1.63
N MET A 154 2.60 2.09 -1.82
CA MET A 154 3.92 2.72 -1.61
C MET A 154 4.81 2.50 -2.82
N TYR A 155 4.61 3.28 -3.87
CA TYR A 155 5.43 3.20 -5.08
C TYR A 155 6.70 4.04 -4.94
N ILE A 156 7.87 3.41 -4.99
CA ILE A 156 9.19 4.04 -4.90
C ILE A 156 10.02 3.65 -6.13
N PRO A 157 10.01 4.47 -7.20
CA PRO A 157 10.83 4.18 -8.37
C PRO A 157 12.36 4.30 -8.07
N PRO A 158 13.22 3.60 -8.86
CA PRO A 158 12.83 2.70 -9.94
C PRO A 158 12.29 1.39 -9.38
N SER A 159 11.19 0.91 -9.95
CA SER A 159 10.64 -0.42 -9.72
C SER A 159 10.01 -0.88 -11.02
N GLU A 160 10.06 -2.17 -11.30
CA GLU A 160 9.32 -2.75 -12.41
C GLU A 160 7.84 -2.91 -12.08
N PHE A 161 7.52 -3.04 -10.79
CA PHE A 161 6.16 -3.19 -10.31
C PHE A 161 5.47 -1.85 -10.14
N VAL A 162 4.28 -1.71 -10.72
CA VAL A 162 3.41 -0.54 -10.57
C VAL A 162 2.22 -0.92 -9.69
N PRO A 163 2.27 -0.66 -8.36
CA PRO A 163 1.26 -1.17 -7.43
C PRO A 163 -0.14 -0.59 -7.66
N TYR A 164 -0.26 0.51 -8.40
CA TYR A 164 -1.55 1.05 -8.83
C TYR A 164 -2.31 0.12 -9.78
N ASP A 165 -1.59 -0.72 -10.55
CA ASP A 165 -2.20 -1.71 -11.45
C ASP A 165 -2.88 -2.85 -10.65
N TRP A 166 -2.53 -3.00 -9.37
CA TRP A 166 -3.14 -3.97 -8.46
C TRP A 166 -4.40 -3.46 -7.76
N THR A 167 -4.70 -2.17 -7.91
CA THR A 167 -5.85 -1.51 -7.30
C THR A 167 -6.69 -0.86 -8.40
N ASN A 168 -7.90 -0.41 -8.05
CA ASN A 168 -8.70 0.43 -8.96
C ASN A 168 -8.28 1.92 -8.87
N GLU A 169 -7.18 2.22 -8.19
CA GLU A 169 -6.67 3.58 -8.04
C GLU A 169 -5.93 3.99 -9.32
N THR A 170 -6.23 5.18 -9.81
CA THR A 170 -5.50 5.77 -10.94
C THR A 170 -4.11 6.21 -10.49
N THR A 171 -3.07 5.85 -11.24
CA THR A 171 -1.74 6.41 -11.03
C THR A 171 -1.81 7.93 -11.10
N PRO A 172 -1.14 8.67 -10.21
CA PRO A 172 -1.08 10.13 -10.29
C PRO A 172 -0.58 10.67 -11.64
N HIS A 173 0.08 9.84 -12.44
CA HIS A 173 0.62 10.17 -13.76
C HIS A 173 -0.38 9.99 -14.91
N GLN A 174 -1.47 9.24 -14.75
CA GLN A 174 -2.41 8.94 -15.85
C GLN A 174 -3.54 9.96 -16.03
N THR A 175 -3.66 10.94 -15.14
CA THR A 175 -4.73 11.95 -15.23
C THR A 175 -4.48 12.99 -16.34
N THR A 176 -3.35 12.93 -17.09
CA THR A 176 -2.99 13.94 -18.12
C THR A 176 -2.99 13.41 -19.55
N GLN A 177 -3.44 12.17 -19.82
CA GLN A 177 -3.46 11.64 -21.19
C GLN A 177 -4.82 11.12 -21.62
N LYS A 178 -5.84 11.98 -21.65
CA LYS A 178 -6.99 11.76 -22.53
C LYS A 178 -7.48 13.09 -23.12
N THR A 179 -6.68 13.70 -23.96
CA THR A 179 -7.14 14.58 -25.04
C THR A 179 -6.09 14.66 -26.15
N THR A 180 -6.47 14.09 -27.29
CA THR A 180 -6.06 14.41 -28.67
C THR A 180 -4.57 14.52 -29.02
N ALA A 181 -4.15 13.54 -29.81
CA ALA A 181 -2.97 13.58 -30.65
C ALA A 181 -2.90 14.86 -31.52
N LYS A 182 -1.84 15.66 -31.37
CA LYS A 182 -1.22 16.37 -32.49
C LYS A 182 0.26 16.60 -32.20
N SER A 183 1.07 16.07 -33.08
CA SER A 183 2.51 16.16 -33.11
C SER A 183 3.03 17.59 -33.05
N SER A 184 4.00 17.85 -32.18
CA SER A 184 5.15 18.72 -32.51
C SER A 184 6.22 18.56 -31.41
N SER A 185 7.41 18.25 -31.87
CA SER A 185 8.65 18.15 -31.12
C SER A 185 9.03 19.47 -30.51
N SER A 186 9.21 19.52 -29.20
CA SER A 186 10.18 20.44 -28.58
C SER A 186 10.51 19.93 -27.18
N SER A 187 11.81 19.67 -26.97
CA SER A 187 12.43 19.39 -25.69
C SER A 187 12.24 20.56 -24.72
N ALA A 188 11.25 20.44 -23.83
CA ALA A 188 11.14 21.32 -22.69
C ALA A 188 11.31 20.45 -21.44
N ALA A 189 12.37 20.71 -20.67
CA ALA A 189 12.57 20.17 -19.34
C ALA A 189 11.33 20.48 -18.49
N SER A 190 10.58 19.45 -18.08
CA SER A 190 9.43 19.59 -17.18
C SER A 190 9.94 20.06 -15.83
N SER A 191 9.79 21.33 -15.50
CA SER A 191 10.04 21.88 -14.19
C SER A 191 8.92 21.43 -13.24
N GLY A 192 9.08 20.21 -12.66
CA GLY A 192 8.19 19.76 -11.60
C GLY A 192 8.36 20.60 -10.33
N ALA A 193 7.30 20.74 -9.55
CA ALA A 193 7.32 21.55 -8.33
C ALA A 193 8.18 20.94 -7.21
N TYR A 194 8.47 19.64 -7.27
CA TYR A 194 9.26 18.93 -6.25
C TYR A 194 10.14 17.84 -6.86
N ILE A 195 11.24 17.53 -6.18
CA ILE A 195 12.23 16.53 -6.61
C ILE A 195 12.45 15.53 -5.48
N GLY A 196 12.23 14.25 -5.74
CA GLY A 196 12.58 13.14 -4.85
C GLY A 196 13.77 12.35 -5.35
N SER A 197 14.29 11.45 -4.51
CA SER A 197 15.31 10.50 -4.88
C SER A 197 14.77 9.08 -4.81
N ALA A 198 14.97 8.30 -5.87
CA ALA A 198 14.63 6.87 -5.87
C ALA A 198 15.37 6.07 -4.78
N ASN A 199 16.47 6.60 -4.24
CA ASN A 199 17.25 5.96 -3.17
C ASN A 199 16.85 6.43 -1.76
N SER A 200 15.85 7.31 -1.65
CA SER A 200 15.37 7.78 -0.36
C SER A 200 13.90 8.22 -0.47
N ASN A 201 13.17 8.12 0.61
CA ASN A 201 11.78 8.59 0.69
C ASN A 201 11.67 10.09 1.02
N LYS A 202 12.65 10.92 0.64
CA LYS A 202 12.60 12.37 0.85
C LYS A 202 12.39 13.10 -0.46
N PHE A 203 11.50 14.10 -0.42
CA PHE A 203 11.33 15.04 -1.52
C PHE A 203 11.77 16.47 -1.10
N HIS A 204 12.13 17.25 -2.08
CA HIS A 204 12.77 18.56 -1.95
C HIS A 204 12.16 19.55 -2.90
N TYR A 205 12.21 20.82 -2.59
CA TYR A 205 12.02 21.86 -3.60
C TYR A 205 13.16 21.83 -4.63
N PRO A 206 12.94 22.22 -5.88
CA PRO A 206 13.97 22.26 -6.92
C PRO A 206 15.18 23.15 -6.54
N SER A 207 14.94 24.18 -5.73
CA SER A 207 15.98 25.09 -5.21
C SER A 207 16.82 24.49 -4.09
N CYS A 208 16.37 23.42 -3.45
CA CYS A 208 17.04 22.79 -2.31
C CYS A 208 18.38 22.22 -2.70
N LYS A 209 19.43 22.52 -1.92
CA LYS A 209 20.81 22.04 -2.17
C LYS A 209 20.89 20.49 -2.21
N TRP A 210 20.04 19.82 -1.45
CA TRP A 210 19.98 18.35 -1.43
C TRP A 210 19.22 17.79 -2.63
N GLY A 211 18.17 18.45 -3.08
CA GLY A 211 17.48 18.13 -4.32
C GLY A 211 18.40 18.23 -5.54
N LYS A 212 19.26 19.27 -5.58
CA LYS A 212 20.25 19.48 -6.66
C LYS A 212 21.36 18.43 -6.71
N LYS A 213 21.63 17.73 -5.61
CA LYS A 213 22.62 16.65 -5.53
C LYS A 213 22.10 15.30 -6.01
N ILE A 214 20.80 15.18 -6.24
CA ILE A 214 20.20 13.95 -6.75
C ILE A 214 20.61 13.80 -8.21
N THR A 215 21.30 12.69 -8.52
CA THR A 215 21.69 12.39 -9.91
C THR A 215 20.45 12.17 -10.78
N GLU A 216 20.52 12.54 -12.06
CA GLU A 216 19.37 12.40 -12.99
C GLU A 216 18.79 11.00 -12.99
N ARG A 217 19.64 9.97 -12.94
CA ARG A 217 19.23 8.57 -12.88
C ARG A 217 18.34 8.21 -11.68
N ASN A 218 18.51 8.94 -10.58
CA ASN A 218 17.78 8.68 -9.32
C ASN A 218 16.74 9.77 -9.01
N LYS A 219 16.53 10.70 -9.95
CA LYS A 219 15.64 11.84 -9.77
C LYS A 219 14.20 11.42 -10.07
N VAL A 220 13.30 11.69 -9.15
CA VAL A 220 11.85 11.55 -9.29
C VAL A 220 11.25 12.96 -9.23
N ILE A 221 10.42 13.30 -10.22
CA ILE A 221 9.78 14.61 -10.32
C ILE A 221 8.33 14.47 -9.88
N PHE A 222 7.87 15.37 -9.04
CA PHE A 222 6.49 15.47 -8.60
C PHE A 222 5.90 16.81 -9.01
N SER A 223 4.66 16.80 -9.48
CA SER A 223 3.93 18.02 -9.84
C SER A 223 3.44 18.79 -8.61
N SER A 224 3.26 18.11 -7.49
CA SER A 224 2.77 18.70 -6.25
C SER A 224 3.37 18.03 -5.01
N ARG A 225 3.25 18.73 -3.86
CA ARG A 225 3.60 18.20 -2.54
C ARG A 225 2.73 16.99 -2.17
N ASP A 226 1.46 17.06 -2.50
CA ASP A 226 0.49 16.02 -2.17
C ASP A 226 0.74 14.76 -3.00
N GLU A 227 1.16 14.91 -4.25
CA GLU A 227 1.63 13.78 -5.07
C GLU A 227 2.84 13.09 -4.44
N ALA A 228 3.85 13.86 -4.02
CA ALA A 228 5.03 13.30 -3.37
C ALA A 228 4.66 12.54 -2.07
N ILE A 229 3.76 13.10 -1.24
CA ILE A 229 3.29 12.46 -0.02
C ILE A 229 2.48 11.20 -0.34
N LYS A 230 1.58 11.28 -1.31
CA LYS A 230 0.77 10.15 -1.79
C LYS A 230 1.64 9.00 -2.32
N MET A 231 2.79 9.33 -2.89
CA MET A 231 3.79 8.36 -3.35
C MET A 231 4.75 7.90 -2.23
N GLY A 232 4.42 8.15 -0.96
CA GLY A 232 5.19 7.68 0.21
C GLY A 232 6.44 8.51 0.52
N TYR A 233 6.63 9.65 -0.15
CA TYR A 233 7.75 10.54 0.13
C TYR A 233 7.43 11.49 1.27
N GLN A 234 8.43 11.81 2.07
CA GLN A 234 8.35 12.76 3.16
C GLN A 234 9.09 14.06 2.81
N PRO A 235 8.62 15.22 3.28
CA PRO A 235 9.33 16.47 3.04
C PRO A 235 10.73 16.44 3.66
N CYS A 236 11.68 17.02 2.95
CA CYS A 236 13.00 17.29 3.52
C CYS A 236 12.86 18.25 4.72
N LYS A 237 13.52 17.93 5.84
CA LYS A 237 13.47 18.77 7.05
C LYS A 237 14.31 20.04 6.96
N VAL A 238 15.08 20.23 5.88
CA VAL A 238 16.10 21.28 5.74
C VAL A 238 15.75 22.29 4.64
N CYS A 239 14.73 21.99 3.80
CA CYS A 239 14.30 22.92 2.74
C CYS A 239 12.83 23.29 2.79
#